data_cf5c755781e372cd01a07684b7a669f8
#
_entry.id   cf5c755781e372cd01a07684b7a669f8
#
_cell.length_a   1.000
_cell.length_b   1.000
_cell.length_c   1.000
_cell.angle_alpha   90.00
_cell.angle_beta   90.00
_cell.angle_gamma   90.00
#
_symmetry.space_group_name_H-M   'P 1'
#
loop_
_entity.id
_entity.type
_entity.pdbx_description
1 polymer ?
#
loop_
_entity_poly.entity_id
_entity_poly.type
_entity_poly.pdbx_seq_one_letter_code
_entity_poly.pdbx_strand_id
1 'polypeptide(L)'
;MKIIIKTEKFWRYYFIVRILYLFFAIFVYAKLTTLGDTERYLTAPLSVISTSMLFNSTIMMDSIGSILGLLGGSNVITNLPATLLSYYTIKWAIDKFEFRKNVNNYLLFVILSLPNFCVWTGVFSKEMVGLVFSAILGTLFIDFLDGKYKIEKKHWFAMYLCMIFKPQYFPFILQGLVMVYLMNRYIKSVDWKMFLGCFVIFCNLACLYLISDIVNQYADIMYMYFDDPNAKSTRANPWTEENDFFYEAPAGMFIAFFGPTINEMMNSPTHMLAGIESIVILVLFLSLGFRLIIRCINSYKINVTIFFSYFVIITGIALLHYPFGIFNPGSAIRYRTNFFFLYILMFLYIKKYYKQFYLNKDKIIAKI
;
A
#
# COMPACT_ATOMS: atom_id res chain seq x y z
N MET A 1 -24.66 0.57 -19.72
CA MET A 1 -25.61 0.53 -18.58
C MET A 1 -24.83 0.77 -17.28
N LYS A 2 -24.95 1.92 -16.61
CA LYS A 2 -24.29 2.18 -15.31
C LYS A 2 -25.19 1.62 -14.21
N ILE A 3 -24.81 0.48 -13.65
CA ILE A 3 -25.46 -0.03 -12.43
C ILE A 3 -25.01 0.88 -11.29
N ILE A 4 -25.83 1.87 -10.93
CA ILE A 4 -25.59 2.74 -9.77
C ILE A 4 -26.10 1.97 -8.55
N ILE A 5 -25.21 1.23 -7.90
CA ILE A 5 -25.54 0.67 -6.58
C ILE A 5 -25.70 1.85 -5.62
N LYS A 6 -26.86 1.98 -4.97
CA LYS A 6 -27.08 3.02 -3.94
C LYS A 6 -25.97 2.95 -2.90
N THR A 7 -25.52 4.11 -2.41
CA THR A 7 -24.35 4.25 -1.53
C THR A 7 -24.38 3.31 -0.32
N GLU A 8 -25.52 3.18 0.32
CA GLU A 8 -25.71 2.29 1.47
C GLU A 8 -25.57 0.81 1.12
N LYS A 9 -26.11 0.38 -0.04
CA LYS A 9 -26.02 -1.02 -0.48
C LYS A 9 -24.58 -1.44 -0.75
N PHE A 10 -23.76 -0.55 -1.37
CA PHE A 10 -22.34 -0.84 -1.62
C PHE A 10 -21.62 -1.15 -0.32
N TRP A 11 -21.74 -0.28 0.70
CA TRP A 11 -21.02 -0.45 1.96
C TRP A 11 -21.56 -1.62 2.79
N ARG A 12 -22.86 -1.95 2.70
CA ARG A 12 -23.42 -3.16 3.32
C ARG A 12 -22.83 -4.43 2.71
N TYR A 13 -22.76 -4.54 1.38
CA TYR A 13 -22.14 -5.69 0.71
C TYR A 13 -20.65 -5.77 1.02
N TYR A 14 -19.96 -4.65 1.02
CA TYR A 14 -18.54 -4.65 1.37
C TYR A 14 -18.30 -5.05 2.83
N PHE A 15 -19.14 -4.63 3.76
CA PHE A 15 -19.08 -5.07 5.15
C PHE A 15 -19.25 -6.58 5.27
N ILE A 16 -20.28 -7.16 4.60
CA ILE A 16 -20.50 -8.60 4.58
C ILE A 16 -19.24 -9.33 4.04
N VAL A 17 -18.68 -8.84 2.94
CA VAL A 17 -17.45 -9.42 2.37
C VAL A 17 -16.29 -9.37 3.38
N ARG A 18 -16.10 -8.29 4.10
CA ARG A 18 -15.06 -8.18 5.15
C ARG A 18 -15.26 -9.19 6.26
N ILE A 19 -16.50 -9.39 6.71
CA ILE A 19 -16.83 -10.41 7.73
C ILE A 19 -16.60 -11.82 7.17
N LEU A 20 -17.02 -12.11 5.95
CA LEU A 20 -16.74 -13.42 5.31
C LEU A 20 -15.24 -13.69 5.20
N TYR A 21 -14.41 -12.67 4.85
CA TYR A 21 -12.97 -12.82 4.82
C TYR A 21 -12.34 -13.00 6.21
N LEU A 22 -12.94 -12.44 7.27
CA LEU A 22 -12.49 -12.73 8.64
C LEU A 22 -12.72 -14.23 8.97
N PHE A 23 -13.89 -14.77 8.67
CA PHE A 23 -14.14 -16.20 8.84
C PHE A 23 -13.21 -17.06 7.97
N PHE A 24 -13.03 -16.67 6.71
CA PHE A 24 -12.10 -17.34 5.81
C PHE A 24 -10.66 -17.31 6.36
N ALA A 25 -10.19 -16.18 6.87
CA ALA A 25 -8.86 -16.04 7.44
C ALA A 25 -8.63 -17.01 8.62
N ILE A 26 -9.58 -17.08 9.55
CA ILE A 26 -9.44 -17.90 10.78
C ILE A 26 -9.67 -19.38 10.51
N PHE A 27 -10.71 -19.76 9.75
CA PHE A 27 -11.11 -21.15 9.60
C PHE A 27 -10.50 -21.89 8.41
N VAL A 28 -10.06 -21.13 7.39
CA VAL A 28 -9.51 -21.73 6.15
C VAL A 28 -8.05 -21.33 5.96
N TYR A 29 -7.77 -20.03 5.85
CA TYR A 29 -6.44 -19.53 5.49
C TYR A 29 -5.39 -19.88 6.56
N ALA A 30 -5.73 -19.78 7.85
CA ALA A 30 -4.86 -20.14 8.97
C ALA A 30 -4.46 -21.63 9.00
N LYS A 31 -5.24 -22.50 8.36
CA LYS A 31 -4.91 -23.94 8.23
C LYS A 31 -3.94 -24.23 7.09
N LEU A 32 -3.89 -23.34 6.09
CA LEU A 32 -3.02 -23.48 4.91
C LEU A 32 -1.65 -22.82 5.15
N THR A 33 -1.63 -21.73 5.90
CA THR A 33 -0.41 -20.98 6.23
C THR A 33 -0.61 -20.20 7.53
N THR A 34 0.49 -19.80 8.17
CA THR A 34 0.42 -18.96 9.37
C THR A 34 -0.14 -17.57 9.03
N LEU A 35 -0.98 -17.02 9.92
CA LEU A 35 -1.43 -15.62 9.84
C LEU A 35 -0.34 -14.63 10.32
N GLY A 36 0.91 -14.88 9.94
CA GLY A 36 2.05 -14.11 10.41
C GLY A 36 2.16 -14.16 11.93
N ASP A 37 2.32 -13.02 12.55
CA ASP A 37 2.46 -12.91 14.01
C ASP A 37 1.13 -12.73 14.75
N THR A 38 -0.03 -12.85 14.09
CA THR A 38 -1.36 -12.58 14.69
C THR A 38 -1.60 -13.43 15.95
N GLU A 39 -1.31 -14.73 15.88
CA GLU A 39 -1.47 -15.63 17.01
C GLU A 39 -0.56 -15.21 18.18
N ARG A 40 0.72 -14.94 17.91
CA ARG A 40 1.69 -14.48 18.89
C ARG A 40 1.21 -13.22 19.59
N TYR A 41 0.71 -12.22 18.85
CA TYR A 41 0.20 -10.97 19.43
C TYR A 41 -0.98 -11.22 20.36
N LEU A 42 -1.94 -12.06 19.96
CA LEU A 42 -3.17 -12.30 20.70
C LEU A 42 -2.97 -13.29 21.86
N THR A 43 -1.85 -13.99 21.94
CA THR A 43 -1.48 -14.88 23.06
C THR A 43 -0.38 -14.30 23.94
N ALA A 44 0.10 -13.09 23.65
CA ALA A 44 1.11 -12.43 24.44
C ALA A 44 0.62 -12.18 25.90
N PRO A 45 1.48 -12.35 26.90
CA PRO A 45 1.11 -12.10 28.30
C PRO A 45 0.97 -10.59 28.58
N LEU A 46 0.12 -10.21 29.52
CA LEU A 46 -0.07 -8.81 29.91
C LEU A 46 1.21 -8.14 30.45
N SER A 47 2.18 -8.91 30.92
CA SER A 47 3.49 -8.43 31.37
C SER A 47 4.34 -7.76 30.27
N VAL A 48 3.97 -7.94 28.99
CA VAL A 48 4.63 -7.27 27.85
C VAL A 48 4.32 -5.77 27.79
N ILE A 49 3.24 -5.32 28.45
CA ILE A 49 2.83 -3.91 28.42
C ILE A 49 3.88 -3.06 29.12
N SER A 50 4.56 -2.23 28.35
CA SER A 50 5.65 -1.37 28.81
C SER A 50 5.71 -0.08 27.98
N THR A 51 6.40 0.93 28.48
CA THR A 51 6.58 2.20 27.73
C THR A 51 7.35 2.03 26.41
N SER A 52 8.13 0.97 26.27
CA SER A 52 8.83 0.63 25.02
C SER A 52 7.88 0.34 23.84
N MET A 53 6.59 0.06 24.10
CA MET A 53 5.58 -0.07 23.05
C MET A 53 5.45 1.19 22.18
N LEU A 54 5.80 2.36 22.71
CA LEU A 54 5.76 3.61 21.94
C LEU A 54 6.88 3.72 20.89
N PHE A 55 7.92 2.90 20.98
CA PHE A 55 9.09 2.96 20.09
C PHE A 55 9.33 1.67 19.31
N ASN A 56 8.57 0.62 19.59
CA ASN A 56 8.71 -0.68 18.94
C ASN A 56 7.36 -1.24 18.51
N SER A 57 7.20 -1.39 17.19
CA SER A 57 5.94 -1.87 16.59
C SER A 57 5.56 -3.28 17.06
N THR A 58 6.53 -4.15 17.33
CA THR A 58 6.26 -5.52 17.80
C THR A 58 5.71 -5.49 19.22
N ILE A 59 6.38 -4.77 20.13
CA ILE A 59 5.92 -4.62 21.53
C ILE A 59 4.56 -3.90 21.57
N MET A 60 4.32 -2.94 20.68
CA MET A 60 3.00 -2.28 20.56
C MET A 60 1.92 -3.29 20.17
N MET A 61 2.18 -4.14 19.18
CA MET A 61 1.22 -5.15 18.79
C MET A 61 1.01 -6.21 19.86
N ASP A 62 2.08 -6.68 20.51
CA ASP A 62 2.01 -7.62 21.63
C ASP A 62 1.19 -7.01 22.79
N SER A 63 1.41 -5.73 23.13
CA SER A 63 0.69 -5.05 24.22
C SER A 63 -0.81 -4.88 23.94
N ILE A 64 -1.17 -4.44 22.73
CA ILE A 64 -2.59 -4.30 22.35
C ILE A 64 -3.22 -5.69 22.19
N GLY A 65 -2.47 -6.61 21.59
CA GLY A 65 -2.91 -7.98 21.37
C GLY A 65 -3.16 -8.75 22.65
N SER A 66 -2.32 -8.57 23.71
CA SER A 66 -2.51 -9.19 25.01
C SER A 66 -3.84 -8.78 25.67
N ILE A 67 -4.27 -7.54 25.49
CA ILE A 67 -5.57 -7.06 25.98
C ILE A 67 -6.73 -7.69 25.18
N LEU A 68 -6.62 -7.70 23.85
CA LEU A 68 -7.64 -8.31 22.99
C LEU A 68 -7.72 -9.83 23.20
N GLY A 69 -6.58 -10.47 23.45
CA GLY A 69 -6.48 -11.92 23.67
C GLY A 69 -7.21 -12.43 24.91
N LEU A 70 -7.52 -11.54 25.88
CA LEU A 70 -8.37 -11.87 27.01
C LEU A 70 -9.78 -12.35 26.58
N LEU A 71 -10.20 -12.05 25.36
CA LEU A 71 -11.46 -12.51 24.78
C LEU A 71 -11.37 -13.93 24.19
N GLY A 72 -10.32 -14.70 24.49
CA GLY A 72 -10.21 -16.11 24.13
C GLY A 72 -9.11 -16.46 23.11
N GLY A 73 -7.99 -15.73 23.08
CA GLY A 73 -6.86 -15.99 22.19
C GLY A 73 -7.14 -15.63 20.73
N SER A 74 -6.52 -16.31 19.78
CA SER A 74 -6.69 -15.97 18.35
C SER A 74 -7.96 -16.59 17.76
N ASN A 75 -9.05 -15.85 17.78
CA ASN A 75 -10.35 -16.26 17.24
C ASN A 75 -11.05 -15.13 16.46
N VAL A 76 -12.27 -15.38 16.01
CA VAL A 76 -13.07 -14.39 15.25
C VAL A 76 -13.37 -13.15 16.09
N ILE A 77 -13.68 -13.31 17.38
CA ILE A 77 -14.07 -12.21 18.26
C ILE A 77 -12.89 -11.27 18.49
N THR A 78 -11.71 -11.81 18.75
CA THR A 78 -10.47 -11.02 18.99
C THR A 78 -9.97 -10.28 17.75
N ASN A 79 -10.26 -10.81 16.56
CA ASN A 79 -9.91 -10.18 15.29
C ASN A 79 -10.99 -9.23 14.74
N LEU A 80 -12.22 -9.29 15.26
CA LEU A 80 -13.32 -8.43 14.81
C LEU A 80 -13.02 -6.93 14.91
N PRO A 81 -12.38 -6.39 15.97
CA PRO A 81 -11.99 -4.99 16.05
C PRO A 81 -11.09 -4.55 14.90
N ALA A 82 -10.14 -5.40 14.48
CA ALA A 82 -9.26 -5.11 13.34
C ALA A 82 -10.05 -5.04 12.01
N THR A 83 -10.98 -5.97 11.81
CA THR A 83 -11.87 -5.97 10.64
C THR A 83 -12.75 -4.73 10.59
N LEU A 84 -13.33 -4.32 11.73
CA LEU A 84 -14.15 -3.10 11.82
C LEU A 84 -13.32 -1.85 11.57
N LEU A 85 -12.17 -1.73 12.20
CA LEU A 85 -11.26 -0.58 12.02
C LEU A 85 -10.86 -0.43 10.55
N SER A 86 -10.46 -1.50 9.90
CA SER A 86 -10.08 -1.47 8.48
C SER A 86 -11.27 -1.13 7.57
N TYR A 87 -12.47 -1.67 7.84
CA TYR A 87 -13.69 -1.34 7.10
C TYR A 87 -14.02 0.16 7.20
N TYR A 88 -14.06 0.71 8.42
CA TYR A 88 -14.38 2.13 8.62
C TYR A 88 -13.31 3.05 8.05
N THR A 89 -12.04 2.67 8.14
CA THR A 89 -10.92 3.42 7.55
C THR A 89 -11.05 3.51 6.03
N ILE A 90 -11.30 2.39 5.35
CA ILE A 90 -11.51 2.35 3.90
C ILE A 90 -12.74 3.18 3.50
N LYS A 91 -13.86 2.96 4.19
CA LYS A 91 -15.09 3.69 3.96
C LYS A 91 -14.88 5.20 4.08
N TRP A 92 -14.28 5.64 5.18
CA TRP A 92 -13.97 7.05 5.43
C TRP A 92 -13.11 7.66 4.32
N ALA A 93 -12.01 7.01 3.93
CA ALA A 93 -11.11 7.55 2.92
C ALA A 93 -11.75 7.65 1.52
N ILE A 94 -12.55 6.66 1.13
CA ILE A 94 -13.26 6.64 -0.16
C ILE A 94 -14.38 7.67 -0.19
N ASP A 95 -15.17 7.79 0.88
CA ASP A 95 -16.32 8.70 0.94
C ASP A 95 -15.86 10.16 1.06
N LYS A 96 -14.73 10.44 1.74
CA LYS A 96 -14.16 11.80 1.88
C LYS A 96 -13.95 12.51 0.55
N PHE A 97 -13.54 11.80 -0.49
CA PHE A 97 -13.28 12.36 -1.82
C PHE A 97 -14.36 12.03 -2.85
N GLU A 98 -15.45 11.42 -2.42
CA GLU A 98 -16.57 11.00 -3.28
C GLU A 98 -16.11 10.16 -4.49
N PHE A 99 -15.08 9.32 -4.32
CA PHE A 99 -14.52 8.55 -5.43
C PHE A 99 -15.54 7.68 -6.14
N ARG A 100 -16.55 7.19 -5.42
CA ARG A 100 -17.62 6.37 -5.99
C ARG A 100 -18.45 7.07 -7.06
N LYS A 101 -18.54 8.40 -7.05
CA LYS A 101 -19.19 9.19 -8.12
C LYS A 101 -18.37 9.21 -9.42
N ASN A 102 -17.07 8.93 -9.32
CA ASN A 102 -16.11 9.07 -10.42
C ASN A 102 -15.59 7.73 -10.98
N VAL A 103 -15.81 6.63 -10.27
CA VAL A 103 -15.33 5.29 -10.59
C VAL A 103 -16.51 4.35 -10.76
N ASN A 104 -16.34 3.28 -11.54
CA ASN A 104 -17.29 2.20 -11.59
C ASN A 104 -17.33 1.50 -10.21
N ASN A 105 -18.48 1.49 -9.56
CA ASN A 105 -18.67 0.90 -8.23
C ASN A 105 -18.36 -0.60 -8.21
N TYR A 106 -18.62 -1.31 -9.31
CA TYR A 106 -18.29 -2.73 -9.42
C TYR A 106 -16.77 -2.96 -9.41
N LEU A 107 -16.04 -2.18 -10.23
CA LEU A 107 -14.59 -2.25 -10.27
C LEU A 107 -13.97 -1.91 -8.90
N LEU A 108 -14.46 -0.85 -8.25
CA LEU A 108 -14.02 -0.46 -6.92
C LEU A 108 -14.28 -1.57 -5.90
N PHE A 109 -15.47 -2.21 -5.98
CA PHE A 109 -15.81 -3.33 -5.11
C PHE A 109 -14.84 -4.50 -5.29
N VAL A 110 -14.55 -4.88 -6.54
CA VAL A 110 -13.60 -5.97 -6.83
C VAL A 110 -12.21 -5.65 -6.26
N ILE A 111 -11.69 -4.45 -6.49
CA ILE A 111 -10.35 -4.06 -6.01
C ILE A 111 -10.29 -4.07 -4.47
N LEU A 112 -11.33 -3.57 -3.80
CA LEU A 112 -11.37 -3.55 -2.33
C LEU A 112 -11.62 -4.94 -1.73
N SER A 113 -12.18 -5.87 -2.50
CA SER A 113 -12.49 -7.25 -2.07
C SER A 113 -11.43 -8.27 -2.47
N LEU A 114 -10.24 -7.84 -2.86
CA LEU A 114 -9.14 -8.74 -3.18
C LEU A 114 -8.77 -9.60 -1.96
N PRO A 115 -8.61 -10.92 -2.14
CA PRO A 115 -8.51 -11.87 -1.03
C PRO A 115 -7.41 -11.56 -0.03
N ASN A 116 -6.16 -11.42 -0.49
CA ASN A 116 -5.03 -11.17 0.41
C ASN A 116 -5.14 -9.79 1.08
N PHE A 117 -5.59 -8.78 0.34
CA PHE A 117 -5.86 -7.46 0.92
C PHE A 117 -6.89 -7.56 2.04
N CYS A 118 -8.00 -8.29 1.85
CA CYS A 118 -9.02 -8.47 2.87
C CYS A 118 -8.55 -9.31 4.05
N VAL A 119 -7.83 -10.40 3.82
CA VAL A 119 -7.30 -11.28 4.87
C VAL A 119 -6.33 -10.52 5.76
N TRP A 120 -5.25 -9.98 5.18
CA TRP A 120 -4.17 -9.36 5.97
C TRP A 120 -4.58 -8.05 6.66
N THR A 121 -5.53 -7.31 6.10
CA THR A 121 -6.07 -6.10 6.75
C THR A 121 -7.30 -6.38 7.61
N GLY A 122 -7.82 -7.61 7.62
CA GLY A 122 -8.97 -8.02 8.40
C GLY A 122 -8.64 -8.67 9.74
N VAL A 123 -7.42 -9.20 9.91
CA VAL A 123 -6.94 -9.77 11.16
C VAL A 123 -6.11 -8.76 11.95
N PHE A 124 -5.88 -9.03 13.24
CA PHE A 124 -5.04 -8.19 14.09
C PHE A 124 -3.56 -8.35 13.71
N SER A 125 -3.09 -7.47 12.85
CA SER A 125 -1.78 -7.55 12.20
C SER A 125 -1.15 -6.18 12.02
N LYS A 126 0.16 -6.13 11.77
CA LYS A 126 0.87 -4.89 11.39
C LYS A 126 0.36 -4.33 10.06
N GLU A 127 -0.17 -5.19 9.20
CA GLU A 127 -0.75 -4.82 7.90
C GLU A 127 -2.06 -4.05 8.05
N MET A 128 -2.86 -4.38 9.07
CA MET A 128 -4.05 -3.60 9.42
C MET A 128 -3.67 -2.18 9.88
N VAL A 129 -2.63 -2.04 10.71
CA VAL A 129 -2.09 -0.72 11.10
C VAL A 129 -1.54 0.01 9.88
N GLY A 130 -0.86 -0.73 8.98
CA GLY A 130 -0.37 -0.24 7.69
C GLY A 130 -1.48 0.37 6.83
N LEU A 131 -2.63 -0.29 6.75
CA LEU A 131 -3.82 0.24 6.09
C LEU A 131 -4.27 1.57 6.70
N VAL A 132 -4.33 1.66 8.04
CA VAL A 132 -4.80 2.87 8.74
C VAL A 132 -3.92 4.07 8.45
N PHE A 133 -2.60 3.96 8.65
CA PHE A 133 -1.73 5.09 8.37
C PHE A 133 -1.64 5.41 6.87
N SER A 134 -1.64 4.41 5.98
CA SER A 134 -1.66 4.62 4.54
C SER A 134 -2.92 5.34 4.06
N ALA A 135 -4.08 5.05 4.65
CA ALA A 135 -5.31 5.75 4.37
C ALA A 135 -5.25 7.22 4.79
N ILE A 136 -4.78 7.48 6.02
CA ILE A 136 -4.71 8.85 6.56
C ILE A 136 -3.68 9.67 5.78
N LEU A 137 -2.48 9.14 5.53
CA LEU A 137 -1.44 9.83 4.75
C LEU A 137 -1.83 9.99 3.28
N GLY A 138 -2.48 9.00 2.69
CA GLY A 138 -3.03 9.10 1.34
C GLY A 138 -4.11 10.17 1.22
N THR A 139 -4.98 10.33 2.24
CA THR A 139 -5.96 11.43 2.25
C THR A 139 -5.30 12.80 2.44
N LEU A 140 -4.24 12.91 3.24
CA LEU A 140 -3.46 14.14 3.36
C LEU A 140 -2.77 14.51 2.04
N PHE A 141 -2.19 13.52 1.37
CA PHE A 141 -1.56 13.70 0.06
C PHE A 141 -2.55 14.25 -0.97
N ILE A 142 -3.77 13.71 -1.01
CA ILE A 142 -4.83 14.18 -1.90
C ILE A 142 -5.32 15.58 -1.50
N ASP A 143 -5.47 15.86 -0.21
CA ASP A 143 -5.82 17.20 0.26
C ASP A 143 -4.78 18.24 -0.20
N PHE A 144 -3.48 17.91 -0.16
CA PHE A 144 -2.41 18.78 -0.66
C PHE A 144 -2.47 18.95 -2.19
N LEU A 145 -2.81 17.90 -2.93
CA LEU A 145 -3.05 18.01 -4.38
C LEU A 145 -4.24 18.90 -4.72
N ASP A 146 -5.29 18.88 -3.88
CA ASP A 146 -6.49 19.73 -4.00
C ASP A 146 -6.26 21.15 -3.40
N GLY A 147 -5.04 21.50 -2.95
CA GLY A 147 -4.69 22.80 -2.40
C GLY A 147 -5.14 23.04 -0.95
N LYS A 148 -5.46 21.99 -0.22
CA LYS A 148 -5.85 22.02 1.20
C LYS A 148 -4.66 21.64 2.09
N TYR A 149 -3.98 22.62 2.69
CA TYR A 149 -2.71 22.39 3.39
C TYR A 149 -2.83 22.27 4.92
N LYS A 150 -4.02 21.94 5.43
CA LYS A 150 -4.24 21.77 6.88
C LYS A 150 -3.75 20.41 7.36
N ILE A 151 -2.78 20.41 8.26
CA ILE A 151 -2.31 19.22 8.97
C ILE A 151 -3.06 19.14 10.30
N GLU A 152 -3.76 18.04 10.55
CA GLU A 152 -4.52 17.76 11.78
C GLU A 152 -3.76 16.74 12.67
N LYS A 153 -4.15 16.59 13.93
CA LYS A 153 -3.52 15.64 14.89
C LYS A 153 -3.47 14.21 14.34
N LYS A 154 -4.51 13.77 13.62
CA LYS A 154 -4.55 12.42 13.01
C LYS A 154 -3.42 12.20 11.98
N HIS A 155 -2.98 13.26 11.28
CA HIS A 155 -1.91 13.15 10.29
C HIS A 155 -0.55 12.93 11.00
N TRP A 156 -0.30 13.65 12.08
CA TRP A 156 0.88 13.43 12.93
C TRP A 156 0.90 12.03 13.54
N PHE A 157 -0.26 11.57 14.01
CA PHE A 157 -0.40 10.21 14.53
C PHE A 157 -0.13 9.16 13.43
N ALA A 158 -0.64 9.37 12.21
CA ALA A 158 -0.37 8.47 11.09
C ALA A 158 1.11 8.49 10.65
N MET A 159 1.78 9.65 10.68
CA MET A 159 3.22 9.76 10.45
C MET A 159 4.02 8.97 11.50
N TYR A 160 3.66 9.13 12.78
CA TYR A 160 4.25 8.35 13.87
C TYR A 160 4.06 6.85 13.66
N LEU A 161 2.84 6.39 13.38
CA LEU A 161 2.58 4.97 13.10
C LEU A 161 3.39 4.47 11.90
N CYS A 162 3.45 5.24 10.81
CA CYS A 162 4.26 4.88 9.65
C CYS A 162 5.74 4.73 10.01
N MET A 163 6.29 5.66 10.80
CA MET A 163 7.68 5.64 11.22
C MET A 163 8.00 4.45 12.15
N ILE A 164 7.08 4.06 13.04
CA ILE A 164 7.31 2.93 13.95
C ILE A 164 7.06 1.58 13.27
N PHE A 165 6.03 1.46 12.45
CA PHE A 165 5.66 0.18 11.84
C PHE A 165 6.40 -0.12 10.53
N LYS A 166 6.73 0.91 9.76
CA LYS A 166 7.34 0.79 8.43
C LYS A 166 8.31 1.95 8.17
N PRO A 167 9.37 2.08 9.00
CA PRO A 167 10.32 3.19 8.91
C PRO A 167 10.92 3.33 7.51
N GLN A 168 11.13 2.22 6.81
CA GLN A 168 11.69 2.22 5.47
C GLN A 168 10.82 2.94 4.44
N TYR A 169 9.48 2.91 4.55
CA TYR A 169 8.58 3.57 3.58
C TYR A 169 8.33 5.04 3.91
N PHE A 170 8.52 5.42 5.18
CA PHE A 170 8.23 6.77 5.67
C PHE A 170 8.95 7.88 4.90
N PRO A 171 10.27 7.79 4.59
CA PRO A 171 10.97 8.84 3.87
C PRO A 171 10.35 9.19 2.51
N PHE A 172 9.97 8.18 1.71
CA PHE A 172 9.41 8.42 0.37
C PHE A 172 7.98 8.96 0.42
N ILE A 173 7.18 8.53 1.39
CA ILE A 173 5.84 9.09 1.61
C ILE A 173 5.96 10.55 2.05
N LEU A 174 6.85 10.86 2.99
CA LEU A 174 7.12 12.21 3.45
C LEU A 174 7.65 13.09 2.32
N GLN A 175 8.61 12.59 1.54
CA GLN A 175 9.17 13.30 0.39
C GLN A 175 8.09 13.65 -0.64
N GLY A 176 7.18 12.70 -0.96
CA GLY A 176 6.05 12.96 -1.84
C GLY A 176 5.09 14.02 -1.29
N LEU A 177 4.77 13.98 0.02
CA LEU A 177 3.94 14.99 0.69
C LEU A 177 4.60 16.39 0.63
N VAL A 178 5.89 16.49 0.94
CA VAL A 178 6.65 17.73 0.89
C VAL A 178 6.72 18.27 -0.55
N MET A 179 6.97 17.40 -1.53
CA MET A 179 6.99 17.81 -2.94
C MET A 179 5.65 18.42 -3.37
N VAL A 180 4.53 17.76 -3.09
CA VAL A 180 3.20 18.28 -3.43
C VAL A 180 2.95 19.62 -2.74
N TYR A 181 3.29 19.70 -1.45
CA TYR A 181 3.14 20.93 -0.67
C TYR A 181 3.93 22.09 -1.29
N LEU A 182 5.23 21.89 -1.56
CA LEU A 182 6.10 22.92 -2.15
C LEU A 182 5.64 23.29 -3.58
N MET A 183 5.41 22.29 -4.44
CA MET A 183 5.03 22.52 -5.83
C MET A 183 3.68 23.23 -5.99
N ASN A 184 2.71 22.96 -5.13
CA ASN A 184 1.38 23.55 -5.24
C ASN A 184 1.24 24.86 -4.46
N ARG A 185 1.96 25.00 -3.33
CA ARG A 185 1.84 26.16 -2.46
C ARG A 185 2.73 27.32 -2.92
N TYR A 186 3.97 27.04 -3.30
CA TYR A 186 4.99 28.08 -3.54
C TYR A 186 5.42 28.20 -4.99
N ILE A 187 5.43 27.10 -5.77
CA ILE A 187 5.96 27.10 -7.13
C ILE A 187 4.82 27.21 -8.14
N LYS A 188 4.73 28.34 -8.84
CA LYS A 188 3.70 28.56 -9.88
C LYS A 188 4.19 28.15 -11.28
N SER A 189 5.47 28.34 -11.60
CA SER A 189 6.07 28.00 -12.90
C SER A 189 6.16 26.48 -13.07
N VAL A 190 5.82 25.99 -14.25
CA VAL A 190 5.95 24.59 -14.64
C VAL A 190 7.42 24.17 -14.68
N ASP A 191 8.30 25.04 -15.18
CA ASP A 191 9.73 24.75 -15.31
C ASP A 191 10.39 24.54 -13.94
N TRP A 192 10.06 25.39 -12.97
CA TRP A 192 10.56 25.22 -11.60
C TRP A 192 9.99 23.97 -10.91
N LYS A 193 8.77 23.56 -11.22
CA LYS A 193 8.22 22.27 -10.75
C LYS A 193 8.98 21.10 -11.37
N MET A 194 9.28 21.17 -12.67
CA MET A 194 10.09 20.15 -13.35
C MET A 194 11.50 20.09 -12.77
N PHE A 195 12.14 21.25 -12.58
CA PHE A 195 13.47 21.33 -11.97
C PHE A 195 13.47 20.68 -10.58
N LEU A 196 12.54 21.05 -9.70
CA LEU A 196 12.45 20.45 -8.35
C LEU A 196 12.21 18.93 -8.42
N GLY A 197 11.34 18.47 -9.32
CA GLY A 197 11.08 17.05 -9.50
C GLY A 197 12.32 16.26 -9.95
N CYS A 198 13.02 16.77 -10.97
CA CYS A 198 14.25 16.18 -11.46
C CYS A 198 15.37 16.23 -10.39
N PHE A 199 15.48 17.35 -9.67
CA PHE A 199 16.44 17.51 -8.58
C PHE A 199 16.23 16.50 -7.46
N VAL A 200 14.98 16.25 -7.04
CA VAL A 200 14.66 15.27 -6.01
C VAL A 200 15.02 13.86 -6.49
N ILE A 201 14.71 13.49 -7.74
CA ILE A 201 15.11 12.19 -8.31
C ILE A 201 16.63 12.06 -8.34
N PHE A 202 17.31 13.09 -8.80
CA PHE A 202 18.79 13.12 -8.83
C PHE A 202 19.38 12.94 -7.42
N CYS A 203 18.85 13.65 -6.41
CA CYS A 203 19.31 13.49 -5.03
C CYS A 203 19.07 12.08 -4.50
N ASN A 204 17.94 11.44 -4.83
CA ASN A 204 17.67 10.06 -4.44
C ASN A 204 18.67 9.09 -5.09
N LEU A 205 18.95 9.25 -6.38
CA LEU A 205 19.93 8.41 -7.09
C LEU A 205 21.36 8.64 -6.56
N ALA A 206 21.73 9.90 -6.33
CA ALA A 206 23.03 10.24 -5.75
C ALA A 206 23.17 9.67 -4.33
N CYS A 207 22.12 9.74 -3.51
CA CYS A 207 22.12 9.14 -2.18
C CYS A 207 22.30 7.61 -2.27
N LEU A 208 21.54 6.92 -3.13
CA LEU A 208 21.68 5.48 -3.34
C LEU A 208 23.09 5.10 -3.79
N TYR A 209 23.69 5.88 -4.68
CA TYR A 209 25.07 5.66 -5.12
C TYR A 209 26.09 5.82 -3.97
N LEU A 210 25.93 6.86 -3.16
CA LEU A 210 26.82 7.15 -2.02
C LEU A 210 26.72 6.10 -0.89
N ILE A 211 25.58 5.41 -0.76
CA ILE A 211 25.38 4.37 0.24
C ILE A 211 25.40 2.94 -0.35
N SER A 212 25.90 2.78 -1.59
CA SER A 212 25.90 1.49 -2.29
C SER A 212 26.51 0.36 -1.47
N ASP A 213 27.65 0.61 -0.83
CA ASP A 213 28.32 -0.38 0.02
C ASP A 213 27.45 -0.83 1.20
N ILE A 214 26.75 0.12 1.81
CA ILE A 214 25.80 -0.18 2.91
C ILE A 214 24.64 -1.01 2.38
N VAL A 215 24.13 -0.68 1.19
CA VAL A 215 23.03 -1.43 0.56
C VAL A 215 23.46 -2.86 0.22
N ASN A 216 24.68 -3.05 -0.31
CA ASN A 216 25.22 -4.38 -0.60
C ASN A 216 25.36 -5.21 0.68
N GLN A 217 25.90 -4.64 1.77
CA GLN A 217 25.97 -5.32 3.08
C GLN A 217 24.58 -5.73 3.61
N TYR A 218 23.57 -4.85 3.46
CA TYR A 218 22.19 -5.19 3.82
C TYR A 218 21.60 -6.28 2.94
N ALA A 219 21.95 -6.32 1.66
CA ALA A 219 21.50 -7.36 0.73
C ALA A 219 21.92 -8.74 1.21
N ASP A 220 23.19 -8.90 1.63
CA ASP A 220 23.72 -10.15 2.18
C ASP A 220 22.99 -10.57 3.48
N ILE A 221 22.80 -9.62 4.39
CA ILE A 221 22.08 -9.87 5.66
C ILE A 221 20.63 -10.25 5.39
N MET A 222 19.97 -9.62 4.42
CA MET A 222 18.55 -9.91 4.10
C MET A 222 18.38 -11.33 3.59
N TYR A 223 19.29 -11.85 2.76
CA TYR A 223 19.23 -13.24 2.34
C TYR A 223 19.30 -14.20 3.54
N MET A 224 20.28 -14.02 4.43
CA MET A 224 20.44 -14.84 5.63
C MET A 224 19.19 -14.82 6.53
N TYR A 225 18.51 -13.67 6.60
CA TYR A 225 17.28 -13.53 7.38
C TYR A 225 16.11 -14.38 6.83
N PHE A 226 16.07 -14.59 5.51
CA PHE A 226 15.03 -15.39 4.85
C PHE A 226 15.43 -16.85 4.59
N ASP A 227 16.70 -17.20 4.76
CA ASP A 227 17.21 -18.57 4.61
C ASP A 227 16.95 -19.40 5.91
N ASP A 228 15.66 -19.51 6.26
CA ASP A 228 15.22 -20.32 7.38
C ASP A 228 14.86 -21.72 6.86
N PRO A 229 15.48 -22.80 7.39
CA PRO A 229 15.13 -24.19 7.03
C PRO A 229 13.65 -24.52 7.18
N ASN A 230 12.93 -23.82 8.03
CA ASN A 230 11.49 -23.98 8.25
C ASN A 230 10.64 -23.11 7.30
N ALA A 231 11.25 -22.23 6.49
CA ALA A 231 10.52 -21.42 5.54
C ALA A 231 10.02 -22.28 4.37
N LYS A 232 8.69 -22.37 4.22
CA LYS A 232 8.05 -23.22 3.21
C LYS A 232 8.23 -22.70 1.76
N SER A 233 8.77 -21.51 1.56
CA SER A 233 8.90 -20.90 0.24
C SER A 233 10.00 -19.84 0.22
N THR A 234 11.25 -20.27 0.16
CA THR A 234 12.41 -19.39 -0.03
C THR A 234 12.85 -19.47 -1.49
N ARG A 235 13.12 -18.33 -2.11
CA ARG A 235 13.75 -18.26 -3.43
C ARG A 235 15.27 -18.26 -3.27
N ALA A 236 15.98 -18.78 -4.29
CA ALA A 236 17.43 -18.66 -4.36
C ALA A 236 17.87 -17.19 -4.29
N ASN A 237 19.05 -16.94 -3.75
CA ASN A 237 19.62 -15.59 -3.73
C ASN A 237 19.93 -15.11 -5.14
N PRO A 238 19.27 -14.04 -5.64
CA PRO A 238 19.61 -13.46 -6.94
C PRO A 238 20.80 -12.50 -6.87
N TRP A 239 21.30 -12.18 -5.67
CA TRP A 239 22.38 -11.23 -5.43
C TRP A 239 23.66 -12.00 -5.09
N THR A 240 24.36 -12.43 -6.12
CA THR A 240 25.57 -13.25 -6.00
C THR A 240 26.84 -12.46 -6.21
N GLU A 241 26.75 -11.31 -6.87
CA GLU A 241 27.86 -10.41 -7.14
C GLU A 241 27.61 -9.01 -6.56
N GLU A 242 28.66 -8.24 -6.43
CA GLU A 242 28.59 -6.86 -5.96
C GLU A 242 27.68 -6.01 -6.87
N ASN A 243 26.80 -5.24 -6.28
CA ASN A 243 25.80 -4.39 -6.96
C ASN A 243 24.65 -5.14 -7.67
N ASP A 244 24.53 -6.46 -7.57
CA ASP A 244 23.39 -7.21 -8.10
C ASP A 244 22.04 -6.67 -7.55
N PHE A 245 22.04 -6.18 -6.30
CA PHE A 245 20.87 -5.50 -5.75
C PHE A 245 20.32 -4.42 -6.70
N PHE A 246 21.19 -3.63 -7.31
CA PHE A 246 20.79 -2.54 -8.20
C PHE A 246 20.46 -3.02 -9.61
N TYR A 247 21.22 -3.98 -10.14
CA TYR A 247 21.02 -4.53 -11.47
C TYR A 247 19.73 -5.35 -11.55
N GLU A 248 19.45 -6.13 -10.52
CA GLU A 248 18.24 -6.95 -10.43
C GLU A 248 16.99 -6.16 -9.94
N ALA A 249 17.13 -4.91 -9.49
CA ALA A 249 16.04 -4.13 -8.92
C ALA A 249 14.82 -4.00 -9.84
N PRO A 250 14.92 -3.73 -11.16
CA PRO A 250 13.73 -3.59 -12.01
C PRO A 250 12.91 -4.88 -12.08
N ALA A 251 13.55 -6.02 -12.31
CA ALA A 251 12.90 -7.32 -12.34
C ALA A 251 12.43 -7.74 -10.94
N GLY A 252 13.28 -7.53 -9.95
CA GLY A 252 13.00 -7.87 -8.55
C GLY A 252 11.84 -7.05 -7.95
N MET A 253 11.73 -5.76 -8.22
CA MET A 253 10.58 -4.93 -7.84
C MET A 253 9.29 -5.45 -8.46
N PHE A 254 9.34 -5.86 -9.74
CA PHE A 254 8.17 -6.44 -10.40
C PHE A 254 7.75 -7.76 -9.76
N ILE A 255 8.69 -8.69 -9.53
CA ILE A 255 8.43 -9.98 -8.89
C ILE A 255 7.95 -9.80 -7.45
N ALA A 256 8.55 -8.89 -6.69
CA ALA A 256 8.14 -8.61 -5.32
C ALA A 256 6.72 -8.05 -5.22
N PHE A 257 6.30 -7.22 -6.17
CA PHE A 257 4.97 -6.61 -6.14
C PHE A 257 3.89 -7.48 -6.80
N PHE A 258 4.19 -8.12 -7.93
CA PHE A 258 3.23 -8.89 -8.72
C PHE A 258 3.42 -10.42 -8.62
N GLY A 259 4.42 -10.89 -7.89
CA GLY A 259 4.55 -12.32 -7.59
C GLY A 259 3.36 -12.87 -6.80
N PRO A 260 3.28 -14.15 -6.64
CA PRO A 260 4.24 -15.23 -6.95
C PRO A 260 4.37 -15.53 -8.46
N THR A 261 5.45 -16.22 -8.82
CA THR A 261 5.67 -16.74 -10.18
C THR A 261 4.67 -17.88 -10.49
N ILE A 262 4.50 -18.24 -11.76
CA ILE A 262 3.59 -19.31 -12.17
C ILE A 262 3.95 -20.65 -11.49
N ASN A 263 5.24 -20.96 -11.39
CA ASN A 263 5.70 -22.19 -10.73
C ASN A 263 5.33 -22.19 -9.22
N GLU A 264 5.50 -21.06 -8.54
CA GLU A 264 5.12 -20.94 -7.13
C GLU A 264 3.61 -21.02 -6.92
N MET A 265 2.81 -20.52 -7.87
CA MET A 265 1.36 -20.63 -7.84
C MET A 265 0.89 -22.09 -7.88
N MET A 266 1.59 -22.94 -8.63
CA MET A 266 1.25 -24.36 -8.75
C MET A 266 1.62 -25.18 -7.50
N ASN A 267 2.55 -24.68 -6.67
CA ASN A 267 3.06 -25.40 -5.51
C ASN A 267 2.27 -25.16 -4.23
N SER A 268 1.43 -24.11 -4.16
CA SER A 268 0.70 -23.77 -2.94
C SER A 268 -0.64 -23.08 -3.24
N PRO A 269 -1.76 -23.53 -2.61
CA PRO A 269 -3.07 -22.89 -2.77
C PRO A 269 -3.08 -21.42 -2.36
N THR A 270 -2.30 -21.04 -1.35
CA THR A 270 -2.18 -19.63 -0.92
C THR A 270 -1.42 -18.79 -1.94
N HIS A 271 -0.38 -19.34 -2.57
CA HIS A 271 0.33 -18.68 -3.65
C HIS A 271 -0.52 -18.59 -4.93
N MET A 272 -1.33 -19.63 -5.23
CA MET A 272 -2.27 -19.57 -6.35
C MET A 272 -3.29 -18.45 -6.17
N LEU A 273 -3.90 -18.33 -4.99
CA LEU A 273 -4.82 -17.25 -4.67
C LEU A 273 -4.16 -15.86 -4.82
N ALA A 274 -2.93 -15.74 -4.33
CA ALA A 274 -2.15 -14.52 -4.42
C ALA A 274 -1.72 -14.17 -5.85
N GLY A 275 -1.38 -15.16 -6.66
CA GLY A 275 -1.03 -14.97 -8.05
C GLY A 275 -2.22 -14.52 -8.90
N ILE A 276 -3.39 -15.10 -8.69
CA ILE A 276 -4.64 -14.65 -9.32
C ILE A 276 -4.92 -13.20 -8.94
N GLU A 277 -4.80 -12.84 -7.66
CA GLU A 277 -4.93 -11.46 -7.20
C GLU A 277 -3.93 -10.53 -7.89
N SER A 278 -2.66 -10.94 -7.99
CA SER A 278 -1.60 -10.17 -8.63
C SER A 278 -1.85 -9.96 -10.12
N ILE A 279 -2.35 -10.98 -10.83
CA ILE A 279 -2.76 -10.85 -12.24
C ILE A 279 -3.90 -9.84 -12.38
N VAL A 280 -4.91 -9.90 -11.52
CA VAL A 280 -6.03 -8.93 -11.52
C VAL A 280 -5.49 -7.52 -11.27
N ILE A 281 -4.62 -7.32 -10.29
CA ILE A 281 -3.99 -6.03 -10.01
C ILE A 281 -3.20 -5.54 -11.23
N LEU A 282 -2.35 -6.40 -11.83
CA LEU A 282 -1.54 -6.05 -12.99
C LEU A 282 -2.40 -5.62 -14.17
N VAL A 283 -3.42 -6.40 -14.52
CA VAL A 283 -4.35 -6.08 -15.63
C VAL A 283 -5.05 -4.75 -15.35
N LEU A 284 -5.49 -4.50 -14.11
CA LEU A 284 -6.11 -3.25 -13.73
C LEU A 284 -5.13 -2.07 -13.85
N PHE A 285 -3.93 -2.19 -13.31
CA PHE A 285 -2.92 -1.12 -13.39
C PHE A 285 -2.52 -0.83 -14.85
N LEU A 286 -2.27 -1.87 -15.65
CA LEU A 286 -1.93 -1.68 -17.07
C LEU A 286 -3.08 -1.05 -17.85
N SER A 287 -4.32 -1.56 -17.70
CA SER A 287 -5.48 -1.04 -18.43
C SER A 287 -5.79 0.42 -18.10
N LEU A 288 -5.56 0.78 -16.85
CA LEU A 288 -5.84 2.13 -16.35
C LEU A 288 -4.66 3.07 -16.62
N GLY A 289 -3.43 2.59 -16.48
CA GLY A 289 -2.22 3.32 -16.86
C GLY A 289 -2.22 3.66 -18.35
N PHE A 290 -2.51 2.68 -19.20
CA PHE A 290 -2.62 2.89 -20.66
C PHE A 290 -3.68 3.94 -21.02
N ARG A 291 -4.87 3.88 -20.41
CA ARG A 291 -5.91 4.90 -20.60
C ARG A 291 -5.49 6.29 -20.13
N LEU A 292 -4.72 6.36 -19.05
CA LEU A 292 -4.21 7.63 -18.54
C LEU A 292 -3.14 8.20 -19.48
N ILE A 293 -2.21 7.37 -19.97
CA ILE A 293 -1.19 7.79 -20.92
C ILE A 293 -1.85 8.35 -22.19
N ILE A 294 -2.80 7.61 -22.80
CA ILE A 294 -3.54 8.11 -23.96
C ILE A 294 -4.22 9.46 -23.68
N ARG A 295 -4.84 9.60 -22.50
CA ARG A 295 -5.50 10.85 -22.12
C ARG A 295 -4.51 12.00 -21.91
N CYS A 296 -3.35 11.74 -21.32
CA CYS A 296 -2.29 12.72 -21.18
C CYS A 296 -1.78 13.18 -22.54
N ILE A 297 -1.53 12.25 -23.46
CA ILE A 297 -1.11 12.55 -24.84
C ILE A 297 -2.16 13.42 -25.55
N ASN A 298 -3.44 13.01 -25.52
CA ASN A 298 -4.53 13.72 -26.19
C ASN A 298 -4.86 15.08 -25.59
N SER A 299 -4.57 15.29 -24.30
CA SER A 299 -4.84 16.56 -23.63
C SER A 299 -3.66 17.54 -23.68
N TYR A 300 -2.48 17.10 -24.09
CA TYR A 300 -1.21 17.86 -24.02
C TYR A 300 -0.93 18.50 -22.64
N LYS A 301 -1.54 17.97 -21.56
CA LYS A 301 -1.41 18.50 -20.20
C LYS A 301 -1.11 17.39 -19.21
N ILE A 302 0.15 17.27 -18.86
CA ILE A 302 0.60 16.44 -17.73
C ILE A 302 0.67 17.36 -16.50
N ASN A 303 0.00 16.97 -15.42
CA ASN A 303 0.20 17.65 -14.15
C ASN A 303 1.54 17.23 -13.55
N VAL A 304 2.53 18.10 -13.67
CA VAL A 304 3.92 17.88 -13.26
C VAL A 304 4.01 17.50 -11.77
N THR A 305 3.21 18.13 -10.92
CA THR A 305 3.18 17.81 -9.47
C THR A 305 2.72 16.38 -9.22
N ILE A 306 1.63 15.95 -9.88
CA ILE A 306 1.14 14.57 -9.76
C ILE A 306 2.20 13.60 -10.29
N PHE A 307 2.77 13.86 -11.45
CA PHE A 307 3.75 12.98 -12.07
C PHE A 307 4.93 12.71 -11.14
N PHE A 308 5.64 13.75 -10.71
CA PHE A 308 6.85 13.58 -9.90
C PHE A 308 6.57 13.03 -8.50
N SER A 309 5.52 13.52 -7.84
CA SER A 309 5.21 13.02 -6.49
C SER A 309 4.76 11.56 -6.50
N TYR A 310 4.01 11.13 -7.51
CA TYR A 310 3.63 9.73 -7.68
C TYR A 310 4.84 8.86 -8.01
N PHE A 311 5.68 9.33 -8.92
CA PHE A 311 6.89 8.63 -9.29
C PHE A 311 7.75 8.35 -8.05
N VAL A 312 8.04 9.37 -7.24
CA VAL A 312 8.87 9.23 -6.03
C VAL A 312 8.25 8.26 -5.03
N ILE A 313 6.95 8.37 -4.74
CA ILE A 313 6.29 7.48 -3.77
C ILE A 313 6.26 6.04 -4.29
N ILE A 314 5.84 5.84 -5.55
CA ILE A 314 5.66 4.48 -6.10
C ILE A 314 7.01 3.78 -6.24
N THR A 315 8.01 4.45 -6.86
CA THR A 315 9.33 3.84 -7.08
C THR A 315 10.08 3.65 -5.76
N GLY A 316 10.02 4.63 -4.85
CA GLY A 316 10.67 4.53 -3.55
C GLY A 316 10.10 3.39 -2.69
N ILE A 317 8.77 3.27 -2.62
CA ILE A 317 8.13 2.14 -1.90
C ILE A 317 8.43 0.81 -2.60
N ALA A 318 8.39 0.75 -3.93
CA ALA A 318 8.69 -0.48 -4.67
C ALA A 318 10.15 -0.93 -4.45
N LEU A 319 11.10 0.00 -4.48
CA LEU A 319 12.51 -0.28 -4.22
C LEU A 319 12.72 -0.85 -2.80
N LEU A 320 12.06 -0.28 -1.79
CA LEU A 320 12.18 -0.75 -0.41
C LEU A 320 11.34 -1.99 -0.10
N HIS A 321 10.36 -2.30 -0.93
CA HIS A 321 9.60 -3.55 -0.84
C HIS A 321 10.35 -4.71 -1.50
N TYR A 322 11.16 -4.43 -2.50
CA TYR A 322 11.89 -5.39 -3.30
C TYR A 322 12.70 -6.39 -2.47
N PRO A 323 13.56 -5.99 -1.50
CA PRO A 323 14.35 -6.92 -0.70
C PRO A 323 13.49 -7.92 0.09
N PHE A 324 12.36 -7.49 0.60
CA PHE A 324 11.46 -8.37 1.36
C PHE A 324 10.66 -9.32 0.47
N GLY A 325 10.39 -8.90 -0.76
CA GLY A 325 9.56 -9.65 -1.69
C GLY A 325 10.30 -10.59 -2.61
N ILE A 326 11.59 -10.35 -2.85
CA ILE A 326 12.38 -11.16 -3.79
C ILE A 326 12.68 -12.55 -3.23
N PHE A 327 12.96 -12.68 -1.94
CA PHE A 327 13.32 -13.94 -1.31
C PHE A 327 12.13 -14.81 -0.90
N ASN A 328 11.01 -14.19 -0.54
CA ASN A 328 9.86 -14.94 -0.01
C ASN A 328 8.54 -14.40 -0.57
N PRO A 329 7.84 -15.18 -1.43
CA PRO A 329 6.58 -14.77 -2.03
C PRO A 329 5.47 -14.55 -0.99
N GLY A 330 5.46 -15.28 0.12
CA GLY A 330 4.49 -15.09 1.21
C GLY A 330 4.67 -13.74 1.89
N SER A 331 5.93 -13.36 2.19
CA SER A 331 6.26 -12.04 2.74
C SER A 331 5.96 -10.93 1.75
N ALA A 332 6.22 -11.12 0.46
CA ALA A 332 5.90 -10.17 -0.60
C ALA A 332 4.42 -9.78 -0.58
N ILE A 333 3.55 -10.77 -0.61
CA ILE A 333 2.09 -10.60 -0.64
C ILE A 333 1.60 -9.88 0.62
N ARG A 334 2.10 -10.31 1.78
CA ARG A 334 1.75 -9.75 3.08
C ARG A 334 2.19 -8.29 3.18
N TYR A 335 3.46 -7.98 2.88
CA TYR A 335 3.98 -6.63 3.03
C TYR A 335 3.43 -5.65 2.00
N ARG A 336 3.06 -6.10 0.79
CA ARG A 336 2.35 -5.29 -0.20
C ARG A 336 1.09 -4.64 0.37
N THR A 337 0.35 -5.31 1.25
CA THR A 337 -0.90 -4.80 1.78
C THR A 337 -0.74 -3.53 2.63
N ASN A 338 0.45 -3.27 3.20
CA ASN A 338 0.71 -2.07 4.01
C ASN A 338 0.54 -0.75 3.23
N PHE A 339 0.85 -0.75 1.93
CA PHE A 339 0.80 0.45 1.10
C PHE A 339 -0.15 0.31 -0.12
N PHE A 340 -0.73 -0.87 -0.32
CA PHE A 340 -1.63 -1.10 -1.45
C PHE A 340 -2.81 -0.13 -1.47
N PHE A 341 -3.38 0.18 -0.31
CA PHE A 341 -4.48 1.13 -0.22
C PHE A 341 -4.06 2.58 -0.55
N LEU A 342 -2.84 2.97 -0.21
CA LEU A 342 -2.28 4.24 -0.67
C LEU A 342 -2.27 4.32 -2.19
N TYR A 343 -1.82 3.26 -2.87
CA TYR A 343 -1.82 3.21 -4.34
C TYR A 343 -3.23 3.25 -4.92
N ILE A 344 -4.20 2.57 -4.29
CA ILE A 344 -5.61 2.68 -4.68
C ILE A 344 -6.09 4.12 -4.61
N LEU A 345 -5.83 4.84 -3.51
CA LEU A 345 -6.23 6.25 -3.34
C LEU A 345 -5.59 7.16 -4.39
N MET A 346 -4.28 7.03 -4.61
CA MET A 346 -3.54 7.78 -5.63
C MET A 346 -4.16 7.55 -7.01
N PHE A 347 -4.44 6.31 -7.34
CA PHE A 347 -5.04 5.90 -8.59
C PHE A 347 -6.47 6.46 -8.79
N LEU A 348 -7.31 6.36 -7.76
CA LEU A 348 -8.68 6.90 -7.78
C LEU A 348 -8.66 8.43 -7.96
N TYR A 349 -7.67 9.11 -7.36
CA TYR A 349 -7.49 10.54 -7.52
C TYR A 349 -7.15 10.93 -8.96
N ILE A 350 -6.19 10.26 -9.59
CA ILE A 350 -5.86 10.52 -11.00
C ILE A 350 -7.11 10.37 -11.88
N LYS A 351 -7.89 9.31 -11.66
CA LYS A 351 -9.11 9.06 -12.44
C LYS A 351 -10.16 10.17 -12.24
N LYS A 352 -10.33 10.66 -11.01
CA LYS A 352 -11.19 11.80 -10.68
C LYS A 352 -10.69 13.07 -11.36
N TYR A 353 -9.40 13.38 -11.23
CA TYR A 353 -8.76 14.59 -11.77
C TYR A 353 -8.96 14.71 -13.29
N TYR A 354 -8.61 13.69 -14.05
CA TYR A 354 -8.79 13.72 -15.50
C TYR A 354 -10.25 13.76 -15.94
N LYS A 355 -11.17 13.09 -15.22
CA LYS A 355 -12.60 13.17 -15.53
C LYS A 355 -13.13 14.60 -15.39
N GLN A 356 -12.76 15.30 -14.32
CA GLN A 356 -13.17 16.68 -14.08
C GLN A 356 -12.60 17.64 -15.13
N PHE A 357 -11.35 17.40 -15.52
CA PHE A 357 -10.69 18.20 -16.56
C PHE A 357 -11.45 18.14 -17.90
N TYR A 358 -11.88 16.96 -18.34
CA TYR A 358 -12.65 16.82 -19.58
C TYR A 358 -14.03 17.46 -19.49
N LEU A 359 -14.74 17.29 -18.39
CA LEU A 359 -16.07 17.90 -18.20
C LEU A 359 -16.02 19.43 -18.24
N ASN A 360 -14.94 20.03 -17.74
CA ASN A 360 -14.74 21.47 -17.80
C ASN A 360 -14.39 21.96 -19.22
N LYS A 361 -13.58 21.20 -19.97
CA LYS A 361 -13.22 21.50 -21.36
C LYS A 361 -14.48 21.50 -22.24
N ASP A 362 -15.33 20.49 -22.12
CA ASP A 362 -16.58 20.37 -22.89
C ASP A 362 -17.54 21.54 -22.59
N LYS A 363 -17.61 22.00 -21.33
CA LYS A 363 -18.41 23.18 -20.95
C LYS A 363 -17.89 24.49 -21.52
N ILE A 364 -16.58 24.62 -21.70
CA ILE A 364 -15.97 25.83 -22.32
C ILE A 364 -16.25 25.83 -23.83
N ILE A 365 -16.09 24.67 -24.49
CA ILE A 365 -16.38 24.54 -25.93
C ILE A 365 -17.87 24.77 -26.23
N ALA A 366 -18.78 24.31 -25.37
CA ALA A 366 -20.21 24.51 -25.53
C ALA A 366 -20.68 25.97 -25.28
N LYS A 367 -19.81 26.84 -24.78
CA LYS A 367 -20.09 28.28 -24.55
C LYS A 367 -19.49 29.20 -25.63
N ILE A 368 -18.68 28.65 -26.52
CA ILE A 368 -18.14 29.32 -27.72
C ILE A 368 -19.01 28.93 -28.91
#